data_2646890e674b2f907bd8fca7276f8d25
#
_entry.id   2646890e674b2f907bd8fca7276f8d25
#
_cell.length_a   1.000
_cell.length_b   1.000
_cell.length_c   1.000
_cell.angle_alpha   90.00
_cell.angle_beta   90.00
_cell.angle_gamma   90.00
#
_symmetry.space_group_name_H-M   'P 1'
#
loop_
_entity.id
_entity.type
_entity.pdbx_description
1 polymer ?
#
loop_
_entity_poly.entity_id
_entity_poly.type
_entity_poly.pdbx_seq_one_letter_code
_entity_poly.pdbx_strand_id
1 'polypeptide(L)'
;MKDYLQTVTGPVAREDMGLTLPHEHLFNDLSSVVDAPCYPFSQQLVDKKVTAEIQWALKHDPYCCADNMDRKPIEDVIFEINNFISLGGRTIVDATGSESIGRDAQALREVALKTGLNIVASSGPYLEKFESQRIHKTVDELATTIDKELNQGIGDTDIRAGMIGEIGVSPTFTEAEHNSLRAASLAQINNPHVAMNIHMPGWLRRGDEVLDIVLGEMGVSPNKVSLAHSDPSGKDVAYQRKMLDKGVWLEFDMIGLDITFPKEGIAPGVQETADAVAHLIELGYADRKRQRSTVLTLIYW
;
A
#
# COMPACT_ATOMS: atom_id res chain seq x y z
N MET A 1 -8.79 -18.37 -16.70
CA MET A 1 -8.32 -17.30 -15.80
C MET A 1 -8.51 -15.99 -16.54
N LYS A 2 -9.07 -14.96 -15.90
CA LYS A 2 -9.19 -13.66 -16.58
C LYS A 2 -7.81 -13.03 -16.67
N ASP A 3 -7.25 -12.93 -17.89
CA ASP A 3 -5.92 -12.31 -18.13
C ASP A 3 -6.03 -10.77 -18.23
N TYR A 4 -6.77 -10.16 -17.31
CA TYR A 4 -6.88 -8.71 -17.24
C TYR A 4 -6.83 -8.19 -15.80
N LEU A 5 -6.39 -6.95 -15.65
CA LEU A 5 -6.42 -6.16 -14.42
C LEU A 5 -7.58 -5.16 -14.50
N GLN A 6 -8.38 -5.06 -13.43
CA GLN A 6 -9.41 -4.04 -13.34
C GLN A 6 -8.78 -2.69 -12.99
N THR A 7 -9.02 -1.67 -13.83
CA THR A 7 -8.61 -0.29 -13.59
C THR A 7 -9.83 0.62 -13.42
N VAL A 8 -9.60 1.86 -13.03
CA VAL A 8 -10.67 2.87 -12.85
C VAL A 8 -11.37 3.26 -14.17
N THR A 9 -10.76 2.96 -15.31
CA THR A 9 -11.31 3.19 -16.65
C THR A 9 -11.80 1.92 -17.33
N GLY A 10 -11.72 0.78 -16.67
CA GLY A 10 -12.14 -0.53 -17.19
C GLY A 10 -11.04 -1.57 -17.15
N PRO A 11 -11.29 -2.79 -17.66
CA PRO A 11 -10.31 -3.86 -17.65
C PRO A 11 -9.18 -3.61 -18.68
N VAL A 12 -7.93 -3.87 -18.27
CA VAL A 12 -6.73 -3.76 -19.11
C VAL A 12 -6.08 -5.14 -19.20
N ALA A 13 -5.68 -5.55 -20.41
CA ALA A 13 -5.00 -6.82 -20.62
C ALA A 13 -3.63 -6.84 -19.92
N ARG A 14 -3.20 -8.02 -19.48
CA ARG A 14 -1.94 -8.16 -18.73
C ARG A 14 -0.73 -7.66 -19.53
N GLU A 15 -0.70 -7.88 -20.83
CA GLU A 15 0.36 -7.42 -21.74
C GLU A 15 0.43 -5.90 -21.87
N ASP A 16 -0.67 -5.18 -21.59
CA ASP A 16 -0.77 -3.72 -21.71
C ASP A 16 -0.45 -2.99 -20.39
N MET A 17 -0.21 -3.72 -19.30
CA MET A 17 0.12 -3.12 -18.00
C MET A 17 1.45 -2.37 -18.02
N GLY A 18 2.44 -2.87 -18.73
CA GLY A 18 3.76 -2.26 -18.84
C GLY A 18 4.50 -2.11 -17.50
N LEU A 19 5.36 -1.11 -17.41
CA LEU A 19 6.06 -0.76 -16.16
C LEU A 19 5.03 -0.28 -15.13
N THR A 20 5.00 -0.93 -13.97
CA THR A 20 3.96 -0.76 -12.95
C THR A 20 4.57 -0.36 -11.61
N LEU A 21 3.98 0.67 -10.97
CA LEU A 21 4.16 0.95 -9.55
C LEU A 21 3.02 0.25 -8.79
N PRO A 22 3.30 -0.83 -8.06
CA PRO A 22 2.24 -1.64 -7.44
C PRO A 22 1.73 -1.12 -6.10
N HIS A 23 2.33 -0.07 -5.54
CA HIS A 23 1.91 0.51 -4.27
C HIS A 23 2.18 2.03 -4.23
N GLU A 24 1.16 2.82 -4.49
CA GLU A 24 1.22 4.29 -4.43
C GLU A 24 -0.04 4.85 -3.74
N HIS A 25 0.04 6.11 -3.32
CA HIS A 25 -1.08 6.85 -2.73
C HIS A 25 -1.26 8.20 -3.44
N LEU A 26 -2.12 8.25 -4.47
CA LEU A 26 -2.29 9.46 -5.28
C LEU A 26 -3.08 10.56 -4.54
N PHE A 27 -4.03 10.17 -3.70
CA PHE A 27 -4.92 11.09 -2.98
C PHE A 27 -5.01 10.74 -1.49
N ASN A 28 -3.86 10.43 -0.88
CA ASN A 28 -3.81 10.15 0.55
C ASN A 28 -4.19 11.40 1.36
N ASP A 29 -5.06 11.22 2.36
CA ASP A 29 -5.46 12.22 3.33
C ASP A 29 -5.47 11.60 4.73
N LEU A 30 -4.45 11.93 5.51
CA LEU A 30 -4.29 11.49 6.89
C LEU A 30 -4.49 12.64 7.89
N SER A 31 -5.00 13.79 7.44
CA SER A 31 -5.16 15.01 8.23
C SER A 31 -6.15 14.87 9.40
N SER A 32 -7.00 13.83 9.38
CA SER A 32 -7.88 13.50 10.50
C SER A 32 -7.14 13.07 11.77
N VAL A 33 -5.88 12.64 11.66
CA VAL A 33 -5.05 12.18 12.78
C VAL A 33 -3.64 12.74 12.62
N VAL A 34 -3.42 13.94 13.12
CA VAL A 34 -2.08 14.58 13.15
C VAL A 34 -1.40 14.22 14.45
N ASP A 35 -0.18 13.74 14.37
CA ASP A 35 0.62 13.37 15.55
C ASP A 35 1.14 14.62 16.29
N ALA A 36 1.30 14.50 17.60
CA ALA A 36 2.04 15.53 18.36
C ALA A 36 3.51 15.56 17.93
N PRO A 37 4.14 16.74 17.84
CA PRO A 37 5.55 16.87 17.50
C PRO A 37 6.47 16.05 18.41
N CYS A 38 7.35 15.26 17.82
CA CYS A 38 8.27 14.38 18.56
C CYS A 38 9.56 15.08 18.97
N TYR A 39 9.92 16.20 18.34
CA TYR A 39 11.18 16.94 18.60
C TYR A 39 10.91 18.41 18.90
N PRO A 40 11.81 19.09 19.64
CA PRO A 40 11.68 20.53 19.91
C PRO A 40 11.57 21.39 18.64
N PHE A 41 12.30 21.04 17.57
CA PHE A 41 12.23 21.77 16.30
C PHE A 41 10.92 21.55 15.55
N SER A 42 10.25 20.42 15.75
CA SER A 42 9.00 20.14 15.06
C SER A 42 7.79 20.90 15.62
N GLN A 43 7.89 21.49 16.80
CA GLN A 43 6.83 22.33 17.37
C GLN A 43 6.38 23.46 16.43
N GLN A 44 7.31 23.99 15.65
CA GLN A 44 7.01 25.05 14.68
C GLN A 44 6.32 24.54 13.39
N LEU A 45 6.23 23.22 13.17
CA LEU A 45 5.68 22.66 11.93
C LEU A 45 4.16 22.51 11.95
N VAL A 46 3.55 22.46 13.14
CA VAL A 46 2.14 22.06 13.33
C VAL A 46 1.20 22.83 12.41
N ASP A 47 1.32 24.15 12.37
CA ASP A 47 0.45 25.04 11.57
C ASP A 47 1.16 25.60 10.32
N LYS A 48 2.28 25.02 9.90
CA LYS A 48 3.01 25.48 8.72
C LYS A 48 2.44 24.89 7.44
N LYS A 49 2.54 25.71 6.38
CA LYS A 49 2.42 25.18 5.02
C LYS A 49 3.72 24.52 4.60
N VAL A 50 3.61 23.41 3.86
CA VAL A 50 4.79 22.71 3.32
C VAL A 50 5.51 23.61 2.32
N THR A 51 6.80 23.85 2.58
CA THR A 51 7.70 24.63 1.71
C THR A 51 9.08 23.97 1.69
N ALA A 52 9.90 24.33 0.71
CA ALA A 52 11.27 23.84 0.62
C ALA A 52 12.11 24.18 1.88
N GLU A 53 11.80 25.27 2.58
CA GLU A 53 12.53 25.71 3.78
C GLU A 53 12.36 24.77 4.97
N ILE A 54 11.21 24.09 5.07
CA ILE A 54 10.91 23.17 6.19
C ILE A 54 11.05 21.70 5.81
N GLN A 55 11.41 21.39 4.56
CA GLN A 55 11.52 20.02 4.06
C GLN A 55 12.47 19.15 4.92
N TRP A 56 13.59 19.72 5.35
CA TRP A 56 14.53 19.03 6.22
C TRP A 56 13.90 18.56 7.54
N ALA A 57 13.04 19.39 8.13
CA ALA A 57 12.38 19.07 9.39
C ALA A 57 11.25 18.04 9.20
N LEU A 58 10.51 18.15 8.09
CA LEU A 58 9.48 17.15 7.71
C LEU A 58 10.07 15.76 7.46
N LYS A 59 11.29 15.65 6.95
CA LYS A 59 11.98 14.36 6.83
C LYS A 59 12.24 13.65 8.16
N HIS A 60 12.23 14.38 9.25
CA HIS A 60 12.46 13.82 10.59
C HIS A 60 11.18 13.67 11.41
N ASP A 61 10.12 14.42 11.09
CA ASP A 61 8.84 14.36 11.80
C ASP A 61 7.66 14.69 10.85
N PRO A 62 7.33 13.78 9.93
CA PRO A 62 6.38 14.06 8.85
C PRO A 62 4.93 14.17 9.33
N TYR A 63 4.55 13.49 10.40
CA TYR A 63 3.16 13.34 10.82
C TYR A 63 2.64 14.48 11.72
N CYS A 64 3.50 15.41 12.16
CA CYS A 64 3.11 16.52 13.02
C CYS A 64 2.65 17.77 12.27
N CYS A 65 2.78 17.82 10.95
CA CYS A 65 2.39 18.95 10.10
C CYS A 65 1.08 18.64 9.38
N ALA A 66 0.00 19.34 9.72
CA ALA A 66 -1.33 19.09 9.16
C ALA A 66 -1.33 19.24 7.62
N ASP A 67 -0.67 20.27 7.09
CA ASP A 67 -0.58 20.51 5.64
C ASP A 67 0.20 19.39 4.90
N ASN A 68 1.16 18.72 5.58
CA ASN A 68 1.85 17.57 5.01
C ASN A 68 0.95 16.33 4.95
N MET A 69 0.01 16.23 5.89
CA MET A 69 -0.94 15.12 6.00
C MET A 69 -2.18 15.29 5.12
N ASP A 70 -2.40 16.50 4.61
CA ASP A 70 -3.57 16.87 3.83
C ASP A 70 -3.46 16.40 2.36
N ARG A 71 -4.61 16.07 1.79
CA ARG A 71 -4.74 15.69 0.38
C ARG A 71 -4.18 16.76 -0.56
N LYS A 72 -3.50 16.34 -1.63
CA LYS A 72 -2.98 17.24 -2.66
C LYS A 72 -3.95 17.42 -3.83
N PRO A 73 -3.91 18.60 -4.52
CA PRO A 73 -4.70 18.86 -5.73
C PRO A 73 -4.36 17.89 -6.87
N ILE A 74 -5.34 17.65 -7.75
CA ILE A 74 -5.17 16.75 -8.93
C ILE A 74 -4.00 17.21 -9.81
N GLU A 75 -3.82 18.51 -9.97
CA GLU A 75 -2.77 19.11 -10.80
C GLU A 75 -1.38 18.76 -10.28
N ASP A 76 -1.18 18.79 -8.96
CA ASP A 76 0.09 18.43 -8.32
C ASP A 76 0.37 16.93 -8.50
N VAL A 77 -0.64 16.09 -8.31
CA VAL A 77 -0.54 14.65 -8.56
C VAL A 77 -0.16 14.36 -10.01
N ILE A 78 -0.81 15.01 -10.99
CA ILE A 78 -0.48 14.86 -12.41
C ILE A 78 0.95 15.34 -12.69
N PHE A 79 1.37 16.44 -12.08
CA PHE A 79 2.74 16.95 -12.24
C PHE A 79 3.77 15.91 -11.81
N GLU A 80 3.61 15.30 -10.62
CA GLU A 80 4.53 14.31 -10.09
C GLU A 80 4.55 13.01 -10.94
N ILE A 81 3.40 12.47 -11.31
CA ILE A 81 3.34 11.22 -12.09
C ILE A 81 3.84 11.37 -13.53
N ASN A 82 3.94 12.60 -14.06
CA ASN A 82 4.55 12.82 -15.38
C ASN A 82 6.03 12.39 -15.41
N ASN A 83 6.73 12.41 -14.27
CA ASN A 83 8.08 11.87 -14.18
C ASN A 83 8.07 10.35 -14.45
N PHE A 84 7.15 9.61 -13.82
CA PHE A 84 6.99 8.18 -14.06
C PHE A 84 6.63 7.87 -15.52
N ILE A 85 5.72 8.65 -16.11
CA ILE A 85 5.35 8.50 -17.54
C ILE A 85 6.56 8.72 -18.45
N SER A 86 7.38 9.74 -18.17
CA SER A 86 8.57 10.07 -18.97
C SER A 86 9.60 8.94 -18.98
N LEU A 87 9.60 8.10 -17.94
CA LEU A 87 10.45 6.91 -17.82
C LEU A 87 9.81 5.64 -18.41
N GLY A 88 8.66 5.77 -19.07
CA GLY A 88 7.96 4.64 -19.67
C GLY A 88 6.96 3.96 -18.75
N GLY A 89 6.61 4.57 -17.62
CA GLY A 89 5.57 4.11 -16.71
C GLY A 89 4.20 3.98 -17.39
N ARG A 90 3.45 2.96 -17.02
CA ARG A 90 2.16 2.62 -17.64
C ARG A 90 1.04 2.36 -16.66
N THR A 91 1.33 1.79 -15.51
CA THR A 91 0.31 1.39 -14.53
C THR A 91 0.70 1.84 -13.14
N ILE A 92 -0.26 2.37 -12.41
CA ILE A 92 -0.14 2.68 -10.98
C ILE A 92 -1.25 1.94 -10.23
N VAL A 93 -0.90 1.25 -9.14
CA VAL A 93 -1.86 0.72 -8.19
C VAL A 93 -1.94 1.69 -7.02
N ASP A 94 -3.10 2.32 -6.85
CA ASP A 94 -3.36 3.19 -5.70
C ASP A 94 -3.82 2.33 -4.52
N ALA A 95 -2.97 2.24 -3.50
CA ALA A 95 -3.17 1.42 -2.32
C ALA A 95 -4.10 2.06 -1.27
N THR A 96 -4.64 3.26 -1.55
CA THR A 96 -5.58 3.96 -0.68
C THR A 96 -6.92 3.24 -0.65
N GLY A 97 -7.07 2.27 0.24
CA GLY A 97 -8.17 1.30 0.28
C GLY A 97 -9.51 1.84 0.78
N SER A 98 -9.52 2.96 1.52
CA SER A 98 -10.72 3.50 2.14
C SER A 98 -10.86 5.01 2.00
N GLU A 99 -12.10 5.49 2.07
CA GLU A 99 -12.41 6.93 2.08
C GLU A 99 -11.86 7.63 3.34
N SER A 100 -11.69 6.88 4.43
CA SER A 100 -11.16 7.42 5.70
C SER A 100 -9.72 7.93 5.59
N ILE A 101 -9.00 7.48 4.57
CA ILE A 101 -7.63 7.88 4.29
C ILE A 101 -7.49 8.58 2.92
N GLY A 102 -8.59 9.11 2.38
CA GLY A 102 -8.59 9.97 1.20
C GLY A 102 -8.86 9.28 -0.14
N ARG A 103 -9.23 7.99 -0.18
CA ARG A 103 -9.60 7.33 -1.44
C ARG A 103 -10.68 8.12 -2.19
N ASP A 104 -10.39 8.47 -3.44
CA ASP A 104 -11.30 9.15 -4.34
C ASP A 104 -11.28 8.50 -5.73
N ALA A 105 -12.21 7.57 -5.95
CA ALA A 105 -12.28 6.82 -7.21
C ALA A 105 -12.52 7.71 -8.43
N GLN A 106 -13.27 8.80 -8.28
CA GLN A 106 -13.53 9.73 -9.39
C GLN A 106 -12.30 10.55 -9.76
N ALA A 107 -11.56 11.04 -8.76
CA ALA A 107 -10.29 11.73 -9.00
C ALA A 107 -9.24 10.80 -9.63
N LEU A 108 -9.17 9.54 -9.19
CA LEU A 108 -8.30 8.53 -9.82
C LEU A 108 -8.66 8.32 -11.31
N ARG A 109 -9.96 8.22 -11.62
CA ARG A 109 -10.44 8.14 -13.03
C ARG A 109 -10.09 9.40 -13.82
N GLU A 110 -10.23 10.57 -13.22
CA GLU A 110 -9.88 11.84 -13.87
C GLU A 110 -8.38 11.90 -14.22
N VAL A 111 -7.50 11.51 -13.28
CA VAL A 111 -6.06 11.40 -13.51
C VAL A 111 -5.77 10.40 -14.62
N ALA A 112 -6.37 9.21 -14.61
CA ALA A 112 -6.20 8.20 -15.64
C ALA A 112 -6.58 8.72 -17.03
N LEU A 113 -7.70 9.42 -17.15
CA LEU A 113 -8.17 10.00 -18.43
C LEU A 113 -7.27 11.13 -18.93
N LYS A 114 -6.73 11.97 -18.04
CA LYS A 114 -5.83 13.07 -18.40
C LYS A 114 -4.42 12.62 -18.79
N THR A 115 -3.95 11.53 -18.21
CA THR A 115 -2.56 11.07 -18.36
C THR A 115 -2.38 9.86 -19.29
N GLY A 116 -3.45 9.09 -19.51
CA GLY A 116 -3.42 7.83 -20.25
C GLY A 116 -2.82 6.66 -19.46
N LEU A 117 -2.58 6.83 -18.15
CA LEU A 117 -2.13 5.75 -17.26
C LEU A 117 -3.26 4.77 -16.95
N ASN A 118 -2.90 3.52 -16.77
CA ASN A 118 -3.74 2.54 -16.12
C ASN A 118 -3.67 2.79 -14.61
N ILE A 119 -4.77 3.15 -13.97
CA ILE A 119 -4.82 3.32 -12.52
C ILE A 119 -5.74 2.27 -11.92
N VAL A 120 -5.24 1.52 -10.95
CA VAL A 120 -5.98 0.52 -10.20
C VAL A 120 -6.38 1.12 -8.85
N ALA A 121 -7.67 1.15 -8.55
CA ALA A 121 -8.13 1.52 -7.22
C ALA A 121 -8.18 0.29 -6.31
N SER A 122 -8.02 0.51 -5.02
CA SER A 122 -8.04 -0.52 -3.99
C SER A 122 -9.28 -0.44 -3.11
N SER A 123 -9.55 -1.52 -2.37
CA SER A 123 -10.64 -1.63 -1.41
C SER A 123 -10.22 -2.39 -0.16
N GLY A 124 -10.43 -1.79 1.00
CA GLY A 124 -10.21 -2.42 2.29
C GLY A 124 -9.92 -1.41 3.41
N PRO A 125 -10.11 -1.80 4.69
CA PRO A 125 -9.77 -0.94 5.83
C PRO A 125 -8.26 -0.80 6.00
N TYR A 126 -7.83 0.41 6.35
CA TYR A 126 -6.47 0.73 6.76
C TYR A 126 -6.27 0.54 8.28
N LEU A 127 -5.35 1.29 8.89
CA LEU A 127 -5.09 1.22 10.34
C LEU A 127 -6.28 1.75 11.15
N GLU A 128 -6.61 1.09 12.26
CA GLU A 128 -7.75 1.45 13.12
C GLU A 128 -7.78 2.94 13.46
N LYS A 129 -6.62 3.54 13.76
CA LYS A 129 -6.53 4.96 14.13
C LYS A 129 -7.09 5.92 13.08
N PHE A 130 -7.14 5.53 11.80
CA PHE A 130 -7.67 6.35 10.70
C PHE A 130 -9.08 5.94 10.28
N GLU A 131 -9.50 4.70 10.55
CA GLU A 131 -10.75 4.12 10.03
C GLU A 131 -12.00 4.49 10.83
N SER A 132 -11.87 5.23 11.92
CA SER A 132 -13.01 5.61 12.75
C SER A 132 -13.92 4.42 13.15
N GLN A 133 -15.25 4.65 13.21
CA GLN A 133 -16.22 3.60 13.55
C GLN A 133 -16.40 2.51 12.48
N ARG A 134 -15.91 2.75 11.26
CA ARG A 134 -16.11 1.84 10.12
C ARG A 134 -15.44 0.49 10.33
N ILE A 135 -14.25 0.47 10.93
CA ILE A 135 -13.48 -0.75 11.17
C ILE A 135 -14.12 -1.69 12.22
N HIS A 136 -15.02 -1.16 13.05
CA HIS A 136 -15.70 -1.95 14.10
C HIS A 136 -16.94 -2.72 13.61
N LYS A 137 -17.16 -2.78 12.29
CA LYS A 137 -18.16 -3.67 11.69
C LYS A 137 -17.73 -5.12 11.82
N THR A 138 -18.70 -6.01 11.68
CA THR A 138 -18.41 -7.45 11.63
C THR A 138 -17.55 -7.84 10.43
N VAL A 139 -16.89 -8.98 10.51
CA VAL A 139 -16.09 -9.54 9.40
C VAL A 139 -16.93 -9.66 8.13
N ASP A 140 -18.17 -10.14 8.24
CA ASP A 140 -19.07 -10.32 7.08
C ASP A 140 -19.50 -8.97 6.47
N GLU A 141 -19.77 -7.95 7.28
CA GLU A 141 -20.11 -6.61 6.79
C GLU A 141 -18.95 -5.93 6.07
N LEU A 142 -17.73 -6.06 6.59
CA LEU A 142 -16.53 -5.55 5.95
C LEU A 142 -16.24 -6.31 4.65
N ALA A 143 -16.31 -7.64 4.66
CA ALA A 143 -16.13 -8.46 3.46
C ALA A 143 -17.17 -8.13 2.38
N THR A 144 -18.44 -7.95 2.76
CA THR A 144 -19.52 -7.55 1.85
C THR A 144 -19.23 -6.19 1.21
N THR A 145 -18.67 -5.25 1.96
CA THR A 145 -18.28 -3.94 1.43
C THR A 145 -17.18 -4.09 0.38
N ILE A 146 -16.13 -4.86 0.68
CA ILE A 146 -15.04 -5.12 -0.28
C ILE A 146 -15.57 -5.84 -1.52
N ASP A 147 -16.39 -6.88 -1.35
CA ASP A 147 -17.02 -7.62 -2.47
C ASP A 147 -17.84 -6.70 -3.37
N LYS A 148 -18.63 -5.78 -2.81
CA LYS A 148 -19.38 -4.77 -3.56
C LYS A 148 -18.44 -3.88 -4.38
N GLU A 149 -17.38 -3.37 -3.77
CA GLU A 149 -16.46 -2.45 -4.44
C GLU A 149 -15.63 -3.13 -5.54
N LEU A 150 -15.33 -4.42 -5.41
CA LEU A 150 -14.68 -5.21 -6.46
C LEU A 150 -15.60 -5.55 -7.63
N ASN A 151 -16.91 -5.73 -7.40
CA ASN A 151 -17.81 -6.28 -8.41
C ASN A 151 -18.84 -5.30 -8.95
N GLN A 152 -19.20 -4.25 -8.18
CA GLN A 152 -20.26 -3.31 -8.54
C GLN A 152 -19.71 -1.89 -8.71
N GLY A 153 -19.04 -1.36 -7.68
CA GLY A 153 -18.45 -0.02 -7.71
C GLY A 153 -18.14 0.52 -6.32
N ILE A 154 -17.18 1.43 -6.27
CA ILE A 154 -16.74 2.15 -5.08
C ILE A 154 -17.75 3.27 -4.79
N GLY A 155 -18.29 3.31 -3.57
CA GLY A 155 -19.31 4.28 -3.20
C GLY A 155 -20.54 4.20 -4.12
N ASP A 156 -20.93 5.33 -4.70
CA ASP A 156 -22.06 5.45 -5.65
C ASP A 156 -21.57 5.51 -7.11
N THR A 157 -20.35 5.08 -7.38
CA THR A 157 -19.77 5.08 -8.74
C THR A 157 -19.86 3.68 -9.38
N ASP A 158 -19.61 3.62 -10.69
CA ASP A 158 -19.40 2.38 -11.45
C ASP A 158 -17.91 1.93 -11.48
N ILE A 159 -17.03 2.67 -10.77
CA ILE A 159 -15.60 2.40 -10.71
C ILE A 159 -15.34 1.23 -9.76
N ARG A 160 -14.83 0.12 -10.27
CA ARG A 160 -14.52 -1.06 -9.48
C ARG A 160 -13.08 -1.06 -9.02
N ALA A 161 -12.86 -1.53 -7.80
CA ALA A 161 -11.53 -1.81 -7.30
C ALA A 161 -10.89 -3.01 -8.05
N GLY A 162 -9.58 -2.98 -8.20
CA GLY A 162 -8.78 -4.05 -8.82
C GLY A 162 -7.84 -4.76 -7.85
N MET A 163 -7.71 -4.24 -6.62
CA MET A 163 -6.89 -4.81 -5.53
C MET A 163 -7.65 -4.75 -4.21
N ILE A 164 -7.41 -5.72 -3.34
CA ILE A 164 -7.83 -5.70 -1.93
C ILE A 164 -6.67 -5.10 -1.12
N GLY A 165 -6.92 -4.01 -0.40
CA GLY A 165 -5.91 -3.39 0.46
C GLY A 165 -5.65 -1.91 0.13
N GLU A 166 -4.56 -1.30 0.67
CA GLU A 166 -3.72 -2.03 1.64
C GLU A 166 -4.48 -2.23 2.97
N ILE A 167 -4.43 -3.45 3.49
CA ILE A 167 -5.10 -3.79 4.75
C ILE A 167 -4.16 -3.47 5.90
N GLY A 168 -4.60 -2.61 6.82
CA GLY A 168 -3.76 -2.08 7.87
C GLY A 168 -3.41 -3.10 8.97
N VAL A 169 -2.12 -3.20 9.27
CA VAL A 169 -1.57 -3.87 10.45
C VAL A 169 -0.69 -2.88 11.19
N SER A 170 -1.15 -2.37 12.32
CA SER A 170 -0.40 -1.43 13.15
C SER A 170 0.66 -2.13 14.01
N PRO A 171 1.59 -1.37 14.64
CA PRO A 171 2.50 -1.93 15.66
C PRO A 171 1.78 -2.66 16.81
N THR A 172 0.58 -2.23 17.17
CA THR A 172 -0.24 -2.85 18.23
C THR A 172 -1.05 -4.04 17.74
N PHE A 173 -1.38 -4.06 16.44
CA PHE A 173 -2.18 -5.07 15.78
C PHE A 173 -3.45 -5.40 16.56
N THR A 174 -4.40 -4.48 16.50
CA THR A 174 -5.61 -4.50 17.31
C THR A 174 -6.59 -5.59 16.87
N GLU A 175 -7.57 -5.90 17.73
CA GLU A 175 -8.63 -6.86 17.37
C GLU A 175 -9.45 -6.41 16.15
N ALA A 176 -9.65 -5.11 15.99
CA ALA A 176 -10.32 -4.56 14.80
C ALA A 176 -9.49 -4.80 13.52
N GLU A 177 -8.17 -4.68 13.60
CA GLU A 177 -7.27 -4.98 12.50
C GLU A 177 -7.19 -6.49 12.19
N HIS A 178 -7.25 -7.36 13.21
CA HIS A 178 -7.42 -8.80 13.02
C HIS A 178 -8.70 -9.12 12.24
N ASN A 179 -9.82 -8.48 12.58
CA ASN A 179 -11.10 -8.66 11.91
C ASN A 179 -11.05 -8.10 10.46
N SER A 180 -10.33 -7.00 10.24
CA SER A 180 -10.09 -6.46 8.89
C SER A 180 -9.34 -7.44 7.99
N LEU A 181 -8.30 -8.11 8.52
CA LEU A 181 -7.59 -9.17 7.79
C LEU A 181 -8.47 -10.35 7.46
N ARG A 182 -9.31 -10.81 8.41
CA ARG A 182 -10.28 -11.88 8.17
C ARG A 182 -11.29 -11.49 7.08
N ALA A 183 -11.81 -10.26 7.15
CA ALA A 183 -12.76 -9.75 6.17
C ALA A 183 -12.13 -9.64 4.76
N ALA A 184 -10.94 -9.09 4.65
CA ALA A 184 -10.19 -9.02 3.40
C ALA A 184 -9.87 -10.40 2.84
N SER A 185 -9.52 -11.35 3.70
CA SER A 185 -9.29 -12.75 3.31
C SER A 185 -10.56 -13.41 2.79
N LEU A 186 -11.71 -13.20 3.45
CA LEU A 186 -13.00 -13.70 2.97
C LEU A 186 -13.36 -13.13 1.61
N ALA A 187 -13.20 -11.81 1.42
CA ALA A 187 -13.42 -11.17 0.14
C ALA A 187 -12.46 -11.69 -0.94
N GLN A 188 -11.20 -11.98 -0.60
CA GLN A 188 -10.23 -12.56 -1.54
C GLN A 188 -10.62 -13.98 -1.97
N ILE A 189 -11.09 -14.80 -1.06
CA ILE A 189 -11.58 -16.16 -1.36
C ILE A 189 -12.79 -16.10 -2.31
N ASN A 190 -13.70 -15.14 -2.09
CA ASN A 190 -14.84 -14.91 -2.97
C ASN A 190 -14.40 -14.37 -4.36
N ASN A 191 -13.25 -13.68 -4.42
CA ASN A 191 -12.68 -13.09 -5.64
C ASN A 191 -11.25 -13.62 -5.91
N PRO A 192 -11.07 -14.91 -6.23
CA PRO A 192 -9.76 -15.57 -6.24
C PRO A 192 -8.79 -15.07 -7.32
N HIS A 193 -9.26 -14.22 -8.22
CA HIS A 193 -8.42 -13.55 -9.23
C HIS A 193 -7.79 -12.25 -8.74
N VAL A 194 -8.31 -11.64 -7.65
CA VAL A 194 -7.82 -10.37 -7.09
C VAL A 194 -6.66 -10.64 -6.12
N ALA A 195 -5.65 -9.80 -6.15
CA ALA A 195 -4.55 -9.82 -5.18
C ALA A 195 -4.92 -9.04 -3.91
N MET A 196 -4.29 -9.40 -2.79
CA MET A 196 -4.42 -8.73 -1.51
C MET A 196 -3.06 -8.17 -1.07
N ASN A 197 -3.02 -6.87 -0.77
CA ASN A 197 -1.88 -6.15 -0.24
C ASN A 197 -2.09 -5.86 1.25
N ILE A 198 -1.08 -6.10 2.08
CA ILE A 198 -1.14 -5.93 3.53
C ILE A 198 -0.07 -4.93 3.95
N HIS A 199 -0.51 -3.81 4.55
CA HIS A 199 0.35 -2.86 5.24
C HIS A 199 1.00 -3.52 6.45
N MET A 200 2.33 -3.58 6.48
CA MET A 200 3.07 -4.13 7.61
C MET A 200 3.71 -3.02 8.43
N PRO A 201 3.78 -3.16 9.77
CA PRO A 201 4.62 -2.28 10.57
C PRO A 201 6.09 -2.65 10.33
N GLY A 202 6.70 -2.09 9.27
CA GLY A 202 7.95 -2.54 8.65
C GLY A 202 9.12 -2.82 9.61
N TRP A 203 9.21 -2.09 10.71
CA TRP A 203 10.26 -2.29 11.73
C TRP A 203 9.97 -3.43 12.71
N LEU A 204 8.74 -3.98 12.73
CA LEU A 204 8.36 -5.14 13.54
C LEU A 204 8.25 -6.41 12.68
N ARG A 205 8.44 -7.58 13.31
CA ARG A 205 8.42 -8.88 12.63
C ARG A 205 7.08 -9.62 12.83
N ARG A 206 5.98 -8.97 12.43
CA ARG A 206 4.63 -9.54 12.60
C ARG A 206 4.17 -10.46 11.47
N GLY A 207 5.03 -10.75 10.48
CA GLY A 207 4.64 -11.54 9.32
C GLY A 207 4.11 -12.94 9.64
N ASP A 208 4.63 -13.61 10.67
CA ASP A 208 4.10 -14.92 11.08
C ASP A 208 2.66 -14.81 11.58
N GLU A 209 2.39 -13.86 12.48
CA GLU A 209 1.07 -13.62 13.06
C GLU A 209 0.02 -13.27 11.98
N VAL A 210 0.41 -12.40 11.04
CA VAL A 210 -0.44 -12.01 9.90
C VAL A 210 -0.71 -13.21 8.98
N LEU A 211 0.33 -13.97 8.62
CA LEU A 211 0.17 -15.11 7.71
C LEU A 211 -0.50 -16.32 8.37
N ASP A 212 -0.43 -16.45 9.68
CA ASP A 212 -1.20 -17.48 10.40
C ASP A 212 -2.70 -17.21 10.30
N ILE A 213 -3.14 -15.95 10.30
CA ILE A 213 -4.53 -15.59 10.03
C ILE A 213 -4.86 -15.81 8.54
N VAL A 214 -4.11 -15.17 7.64
CA VAL A 214 -4.47 -15.09 6.22
C VAL A 214 -4.37 -16.44 5.52
N LEU A 215 -3.27 -17.16 5.72
CA LEU A 215 -3.02 -18.45 5.08
C LEU A 215 -3.50 -19.61 5.94
N GLY A 216 -3.24 -19.55 7.26
CA GLY A 216 -3.52 -20.64 8.18
C GLY A 216 -4.99 -20.75 8.55
N GLU A 217 -5.58 -19.68 9.06
CA GLU A 217 -6.99 -19.64 9.49
C GLU A 217 -7.93 -19.54 8.29
N MET A 218 -7.68 -18.55 7.41
CA MET A 218 -8.60 -18.22 6.32
C MET A 218 -8.36 -19.02 5.03
N GLY A 219 -7.18 -19.56 4.80
CA GLY A 219 -6.87 -20.40 3.65
C GLY A 219 -6.66 -19.62 2.33
N VAL A 220 -6.30 -18.35 2.39
CA VAL A 220 -5.96 -17.56 1.20
C VAL A 220 -4.75 -18.17 0.49
N SER A 221 -4.76 -18.21 -0.83
CA SER A 221 -3.62 -18.69 -1.60
C SER A 221 -2.43 -17.76 -1.47
N PRO A 222 -1.23 -18.24 -1.03
CA PRO A 222 -0.11 -17.37 -0.69
C PRO A 222 0.37 -16.50 -1.88
N ASN A 223 0.26 -16.99 -3.11
CA ASN A 223 0.62 -16.24 -4.31
C ASN A 223 -0.32 -15.06 -4.63
N LYS A 224 -1.31 -14.82 -3.79
CA LYS A 224 -2.27 -13.70 -3.88
C LYS A 224 -2.02 -12.64 -2.82
N VAL A 225 -1.03 -12.83 -1.96
CA VAL A 225 -0.74 -11.99 -0.80
C VAL A 225 0.59 -11.30 -0.99
N SER A 226 0.64 -9.96 -0.90
CA SER A 226 1.86 -9.17 -0.77
C SER A 226 1.95 -8.53 0.62
N LEU A 227 3.15 -8.51 1.19
CA LEU A 227 3.48 -7.83 2.43
C LEU A 227 4.22 -6.55 2.08
N ALA A 228 3.56 -5.40 2.25
CA ALA A 228 4.13 -4.08 2.00
C ALA A 228 5.17 -3.70 3.04
N HIS A 229 5.96 -2.66 2.76
CA HIS A 229 6.97 -2.08 3.65
C HIS A 229 7.99 -3.10 4.14
N SER A 230 8.50 -3.92 3.23
CA SER A 230 9.50 -4.94 3.54
C SER A 230 10.93 -4.39 3.66
N ASP A 231 11.17 -3.14 3.25
CA ASP A 231 12.47 -2.47 3.28
C ASP A 231 13.13 -2.47 4.66
N PRO A 232 12.46 -2.07 5.77
CA PRO A 232 13.07 -2.05 7.10
C PRO A 232 13.51 -3.41 7.62
N SER A 233 13.00 -4.49 7.02
CA SER A 233 13.42 -5.85 7.35
C SER A 233 14.59 -6.37 6.50
N GLY A 234 15.13 -5.58 5.56
CA GLY A 234 16.12 -6.00 4.57
C GLY A 234 17.39 -6.63 5.13
N LYS A 235 17.83 -6.18 6.31
CA LYS A 235 18.98 -6.80 7.03
C LYS A 235 18.64 -8.13 7.70
N ASP A 236 17.37 -8.45 7.89
CA ASP A 236 16.91 -9.69 8.50
C ASP A 236 16.55 -10.71 7.40
N VAL A 237 17.56 -11.17 6.68
CA VAL A 237 17.40 -12.11 5.57
C VAL A 237 16.69 -13.39 5.99
N ALA A 238 16.89 -13.85 7.22
CA ALA A 238 16.24 -15.05 7.73
C ALA A 238 14.71 -14.86 7.83
N TYR A 239 14.26 -13.70 8.32
CA TYR A 239 12.85 -13.35 8.37
C TYR A 239 12.24 -13.23 6.97
N GLN A 240 12.89 -12.49 6.07
CA GLN A 240 12.39 -12.31 4.70
C GLN A 240 12.27 -13.64 3.95
N ARG A 241 13.29 -14.50 4.04
CA ARG A 241 13.22 -15.86 3.48
C ARG A 241 12.09 -16.68 4.05
N LYS A 242 11.86 -16.61 5.36
CA LYS A 242 10.77 -17.33 6.02
C LYS A 242 9.40 -16.92 5.44
N MET A 243 9.18 -15.63 5.17
CA MET A 243 7.95 -15.16 4.53
C MET A 243 7.86 -15.63 3.08
N LEU A 244 8.93 -15.46 2.30
CA LEU A 244 9.00 -15.89 0.91
C LEU A 244 8.82 -17.42 0.77
N ASP A 245 9.35 -18.22 1.68
CA ASP A 245 9.20 -19.69 1.68
C ASP A 245 7.76 -20.14 1.95
N LYS A 246 6.92 -19.30 2.58
CA LYS A 246 5.47 -19.51 2.70
C LYS A 246 4.75 -19.26 1.36
N GLY A 247 5.38 -18.64 0.37
CA GLY A 247 4.85 -18.41 -0.98
C GLY A 247 4.22 -17.05 -1.21
N VAL A 248 4.31 -16.12 -0.26
CA VAL A 248 3.83 -14.74 -0.40
C VAL A 248 4.85 -13.84 -1.10
N TRP A 249 4.44 -12.64 -1.47
CA TRP A 249 5.28 -11.62 -2.08
C TRP A 249 5.78 -10.66 -1.01
N LEU A 250 7.02 -10.21 -1.13
CA LEU A 250 7.53 -9.05 -0.38
C LEU A 250 7.58 -7.83 -1.28
N GLU A 251 7.09 -6.72 -0.78
CA GLU A 251 7.04 -5.45 -1.49
C GLU A 251 8.00 -4.46 -0.85
N PHE A 252 8.94 -3.96 -1.66
CA PHE A 252 9.94 -2.97 -1.27
C PHE A 252 9.51 -1.64 -1.88
N ASP A 253 8.68 -0.94 -1.14
CA ASP A 253 7.94 0.24 -1.57
C ASP A 253 8.42 1.54 -0.90
N MET A 254 9.53 1.49 -0.15
CA MET A 254 10.11 2.63 0.54
C MET A 254 11.41 3.14 -0.10
N ILE A 255 11.75 2.69 -1.31
CA ILE A 255 12.99 3.08 -2.00
C ILE A 255 12.97 4.58 -2.30
N GLY A 256 13.94 5.33 -1.75
CA GLY A 256 14.05 6.77 -1.95
C GLY A 256 13.18 7.63 -1.04
N LEU A 257 12.43 7.02 -0.12
CA LEU A 257 11.58 7.75 0.82
C LEU A 257 12.39 8.69 1.75
N ASP A 258 13.59 8.25 2.20
CA ASP A 258 14.59 9.07 2.94
C ASP A 258 13.98 9.90 4.09
N ILE A 259 13.10 9.28 4.88
CA ILE A 259 12.45 9.91 6.04
C ILE A 259 12.66 9.09 7.33
N THR A 260 12.47 9.76 8.45
CA THR A 260 12.41 9.16 9.78
C THR A 260 10.95 9.09 10.23
N PHE A 261 10.54 7.93 10.70
CA PHE A 261 9.28 7.74 11.40
C PHE A 261 9.59 7.75 12.89
N PRO A 262 9.35 8.84 13.63
CA PRO A 262 9.90 9.05 14.99
C PRO A 262 9.51 7.96 15.99
N LYS A 263 8.35 7.31 15.79
CA LYS A 263 7.81 6.26 16.66
C LYS A 263 8.15 4.84 16.20
N GLU A 264 8.76 4.69 15.02
CA GLU A 264 8.95 3.38 14.38
C GLU A 264 10.41 3.14 13.99
N GLY A 265 11.02 4.04 13.21
CA GLY A 265 12.39 3.88 12.75
C GLY A 265 12.77 4.79 11.59
N ILE A 266 13.93 4.54 11.02
CA ILE A 266 14.46 5.29 9.87
C ILE A 266 14.26 4.44 8.63
N ALA A 267 13.72 5.02 7.55
CA ALA A 267 13.61 4.36 6.26
C ALA A 267 15.02 3.96 5.75
N PRO A 268 15.22 2.75 5.25
CA PRO A 268 16.50 2.33 4.68
C PRO A 268 16.90 3.20 3.49
N GLY A 269 18.21 3.43 3.32
CA GLY A 269 18.71 4.12 2.15
C GLY A 269 18.52 3.30 0.86
N VAL A 270 18.48 4.00 -0.29
CA VAL A 270 18.28 3.38 -1.62
C VAL A 270 19.22 2.20 -1.86
N GLN A 271 20.52 2.38 -1.58
CA GLN A 271 21.51 1.32 -1.78
C GLN A 271 21.28 0.13 -0.84
N GLU A 272 20.88 0.39 0.39
CA GLU A 272 20.61 -0.66 1.37
C GLU A 272 19.44 -1.55 0.96
N THR A 273 18.33 -0.95 0.48
CA THR A 273 17.21 -1.73 -0.06
C THR A 273 17.60 -2.45 -1.36
N ALA A 274 18.34 -1.79 -2.26
CA ALA A 274 18.79 -2.42 -3.51
C ALA A 274 19.67 -3.64 -3.24
N ASP A 275 20.59 -3.55 -2.27
CA ASP A 275 21.47 -4.68 -1.87
C ASP A 275 20.64 -5.82 -1.24
N ALA A 276 19.64 -5.51 -0.42
CA ALA A 276 18.76 -6.52 0.17
C ALA A 276 17.96 -7.27 -0.90
N VAL A 277 17.38 -6.54 -1.88
CA VAL A 277 16.66 -7.12 -3.02
C VAL A 277 17.59 -7.98 -3.88
N ALA A 278 18.79 -7.48 -4.23
CA ALA A 278 19.77 -8.22 -5.01
C ALA A 278 20.16 -9.53 -4.32
N HIS A 279 20.37 -9.48 -3.01
CA HIS A 279 20.70 -10.68 -2.23
C HIS A 279 19.57 -11.73 -2.25
N LEU A 280 18.31 -11.32 -2.13
CA LEU A 280 17.18 -12.25 -2.26
C LEU A 280 17.10 -12.86 -3.68
N ILE A 281 17.40 -12.07 -4.74
CA ILE A 281 17.47 -12.56 -6.11
C ILE A 281 18.58 -13.64 -6.24
N GLU A 282 19.77 -13.40 -5.70
CA GLU A 282 20.89 -14.36 -5.66
C GLU A 282 20.51 -15.67 -4.94
N LEU A 283 19.70 -15.57 -3.89
CA LEU A 283 19.16 -16.73 -3.17
C LEU A 283 18.06 -17.48 -3.94
N GLY A 284 17.67 -17.00 -5.14
CA GLY A 284 16.75 -17.67 -6.05
C GLY A 284 15.29 -17.28 -5.91
N TYR A 285 14.97 -16.17 -5.24
CA TYR A 285 13.59 -15.71 -5.04
C TYR A 285 13.04 -14.85 -6.20
N ALA A 286 13.82 -14.61 -7.27
CA ALA A 286 13.35 -13.93 -8.48
C ALA A 286 12.70 -14.87 -9.51
N ASP A 287 12.82 -16.19 -9.37
CA ASP A 287 12.42 -17.16 -10.40
C ASP A 287 10.95 -17.56 -10.31
N ARG A 288 10.12 -17.00 -11.20
CA ARG A 288 8.69 -17.34 -11.34
C ARG A 288 8.43 -18.80 -11.75
N LYS A 289 9.41 -19.50 -12.35
CA LYS A 289 9.21 -20.87 -12.85
C LYS A 289 9.17 -21.93 -11.76
N ARG A 290 9.64 -21.61 -10.56
CA ARG A 290 9.75 -22.54 -9.43
C ARG A 290 8.62 -22.48 -8.42
N GLN A 291 7.50 -21.78 -8.68
CA GLN A 291 6.40 -21.53 -7.73
C GLN A 291 6.87 -20.88 -6.42
N ARG A 292 8.02 -20.22 -6.41
CA ARG A 292 8.53 -19.47 -5.27
C ARG A 292 8.18 -18.00 -5.45
N SER A 293 7.98 -17.33 -4.34
CA SER A 293 7.59 -15.92 -4.26
C SER A 293 8.58 -15.02 -4.99
N THR A 294 8.09 -13.91 -5.50
CA THR A 294 8.88 -12.90 -6.18
C THR A 294 9.02 -11.68 -5.30
N VAL A 295 10.17 -11.03 -5.37
CA VAL A 295 10.39 -9.69 -4.82
C VAL A 295 9.80 -8.68 -5.77
N LEU A 296 8.85 -7.87 -5.30
CA LEU A 296 8.36 -6.69 -6.00
C LEU A 296 9.15 -5.48 -5.52
N THR A 297 9.73 -4.75 -6.43
CA THR A 297 10.52 -3.55 -6.12
C THR A 297 9.87 -2.34 -6.75
N LEU A 298 9.69 -1.31 -5.96
CA LEU A 298 9.21 0.00 -6.37
C LEU A 298 10.33 1.03 -6.32
N ILE A 299 10.25 2.01 -7.17
CA ILE A 299 11.10 3.19 -7.14
C ILE A 299 10.20 4.36 -6.82
N TYR A 300 10.37 4.94 -5.62
CA TYR A 300 9.77 6.22 -5.24
C TYR A 300 10.59 7.37 -5.82
N TRP A 301 9.89 8.42 -6.18
CA TRP A 301 10.47 9.68 -6.65
C TRP A 301 10.44 10.75 -5.56
#